data_a6e2ab37aec2ad8cecf278e6259fd92f
#
_entry.id   a6e2ab37aec2ad8cecf278e6259fd92f
#
_cell.length_a   1.000
_cell.length_b   1.000
_cell.length_c   1.000
_cell.angle_alpha   90.00
_cell.angle_beta   90.00
_cell.angle_gamma   90.00
#
_symmetry.space_group_name_H-M   'P 1'
#
loop_
_entity.id
_entity.type
_entity.pdbx_description
1 polymer ?
#
loop_
_entity_poly.entity_id
_entity_poly.type
_entity_poly.pdbx_seq_one_letter_code
_entity_poly.pdbx_strand_id
1 'polypeptide(L)'
;MQVIDAHSAYQTSNTDTAGYLSARGVPFAGKQGFIYFQNLNTGKTHLVWEFAITHDGHSTKDLAANFQANPTASEHKPYLAAAKNDAAYLRQKIQQTQPMQRLEADGQTHLAVKGTQRYKKLLSKHSHLIHPSHDA
;
A
#
# COMPACT_ATOMS: atom_id res chain seq x y z
N MET A 1 14.92 2.01 23.44
CA MET A 1 14.41 1.40 22.98
C MET A 1 13.94 1.75 21.85
N GLN A 2 13.82 1.18 21.10
CA GLN A 2 13.38 1.55 20.04
C GLN A 2 12.08 1.15 19.79
N VAL A 3 11.34 1.92 19.64
CA VAL A 3 10.03 1.62 19.33
C VAL A 3 9.94 1.30 17.91
N ILE A 4 9.43 0.14 17.63
CA ILE A 4 9.17 -0.26 16.27
C ILE A 4 7.73 0.05 16.02
N ASP A 5 7.46 1.01 15.20
CA ASP A 5 6.09 1.40 14.90
C ASP A 5 5.94 1.56 13.40
N ALA A 6 4.84 2.11 12.96
CA ALA A 6 4.55 2.29 11.56
C ALA A 6 5.59 3.16 10.85
N HIS A 7 6.31 4.00 11.61
CA HIS A 7 7.30 4.88 11.02
C HIS A 7 8.60 4.17 10.71
N SER A 8 8.78 2.96 11.21
CA SER A 8 10.00 2.19 10.92
C SER A 8 9.96 1.54 9.55
N ALA A 9 8.88 1.69 8.80
CA ALA A 9 8.77 1.14 7.46
C ALA A 9 8.92 2.22 6.40
N TYR A 10 9.52 1.87 5.27
CA TYR A 10 9.48 2.71 4.09
C TYR A 10 8.17 2.43 3.35
N GLN A 11 7.45 3.48 2.98
CA GLN A 11 6.15 3.34 2.34
C GLN A 11 6.17 3.96 0.96
N THR A 12 5.54 3.30 0.00
CA THR A 12 5.36 3.84 -1.35
C THR A 12 4.03 3.37 -1.92
N SER A 13 3.34 4.28 -2.62
CA SER A 13 2.15 3.90 -3.37
C SER A 13 2.47 3.63 -4.83
N ASN A 14 3.73 3.75 -5.24
CA ASN A 14 4.16 3.49 -6.60
C ASN A 14 4.50 2.02 -6.76
N THR A 15 3.69 1.28 -7.53
CA THR A 15 3.87 -0.17 -7.66
C THR A 15 5.14 -0.53 -8.44
N ASP A 16 5.57 0.30 -9.39
CA ASP A 16 6.81 0.04 -10.11
C ASP A 16 8.01 0.13 -9.16
N THR A 17 8.02 1.13 -8.27
CA THR A 17 9.05 1.25 -7.25
C THR A 17 9.00 0.05 -6.31
N ALA A 18 7.81 -0.38 -5.92
CA ALA A 18 7.67 -1.56 -5.07
C ALA A 18 8.23 -2.81 -5.76
N GLY A 19 7.97 -2.96 -7.05
CA GLY A 19 8.52 -4.07 -7.82
C GLY A 19 10.03 -4.04 -7.86
N TYR A 20 10.63 -2.87 -8.03
CA TYR A 20 12.08 -2.72 -8.03
C TYR A 20 12.67 -3.09 -6.67
N LEU A 21 12.08 -2.59 -5.58
CA LEU A 21 12.56 -2.90 -4.23
C LEU A 21 12.45 -4.39 -3.94
N SER A 22 11.36 -5.01 -4.37
CA SER A 22 11.18 -6.45 -4.24
C SER A 22 12.26 -7.20 -5.01
N ALA A 23 12.56 -6.78 -6.24
CA ALA A 23 13.59 -7.40 -7.06
C ALA A 23 14.98 -7.26 -6.44
N ARG A 24 15.22 -6.18 -5.71
CA ARG A 24 16.46 -5.97 -4.98
C ARG A 24 16.56 -6.85 -3.74
N GLY A 25 15.48 -7.52 -3.35
CA GLY A 25 15.46 -8.35 -2.17
C GLY A 25 15.09 -7.63 -0.88
N VAL A 26 14.62 -6.39 -0.97
CA VAL A 26 14.21 -5.66 0.23
C VAL A 26 12.97 -6.35 0.83
N PRO A 27 13.01 -6.74 2.10
CA PRO A 27 11.86 -7.42 2.71
C PRO A 27 10.66 -6.49 2.85
N PHE A 28 9.47 -7.05 2.66
CA PHE A 28 8.25 -6.32 2.99
C PHE A 28 8.13 -6.17 4.51
N ALA A 29 7.48 -5.09 4.94
CA ALA A 29 7.24 -4.82 6.35
C ALA A 29 5.74 -4.88 6.64
N GLY A 30 5.38 -4.78 7.91
CA GLY A 30 3.99 -4.82 8.33
C GLY A 30 3.43 -6.22 8.31
N LYS A 31 2.11 -6.34 8.52
CA LYS A 31 1.49 -7.65 8.63
C LYS A 31 1.45 -8.40 7.31
N GLN A 32 1.24 -7.70 6.22
CA GLN A 32 1.09 -8.34 4.90
C GLN A 32 1.86 -7.61 3.81
N GLY A 33 2.66 -6.62 4.18
CA GLY A 33 3.46 -5.90 3.21
C GLY A 33 2.75 -4.74 2.53
N PHE A 34 1.49 -4.51 2.82
CA PHE A 34 0.76 -3.39 2.23
C PHE A 34 -0.43 -3.00 3.10
N ILE A 35 -0.87 -1.75 2.90
CA ILE A 35 -2.09 -1.22 3.48
C ILE A 35 -3.03 -0.91 2.32
N TYR A 36 -4.23 -1.52 2.32
CA TYR A 36 -5.16 -1.37 1.20
C TYR A 36 -6.55 -1.16 1.76
N PHE A 37 -7.11 0.05 1.56
CA PHE A 37 -8.43 0.36 2.07
C PHE A 37 -9.13 1.39 1.19
N GLN A 38 -10.46 1.40 1.25
CA GLN A 38 -11.29 2.42 0.63
C GLN A 38 -11.87 3.29 1.73
N ASN A 39 -11.69 4.59 1.61
CA ASN A 39 -12.27 5.55 2.55
C ASN A 39 -13.72 5.81 2.14
N LEU A 40 -14.67 5.38 2.96
CA LEU A 40 -16.09 5.50 2.65
C LEU A 40 -16.56 6.95 2.66
N ASN A 41 -15.91 7.81 3.43
CA ASN A 41 -16.28 9.23 3.45
C ASN A 41 -15.98 9.93 2.13
N THR A 42 -14.91 9.54 1.45
CA THR A 42 -14.47 10.19 0.22
C THR A 42 -14.64 9.32 -1.02
N GLY A 43 -14.84 8.02 -0.85
CA GLY A 43 -14.89 7.07 -1.95
C GLY A 43 -13.54 6.70 -2.52
N LYS A 44 -12.45 7.26 -2.01
CA LYS A 44 -11.12 7.00 -2.56
C LYS A 44 -10.51 5.73 -2.01
N THR A 45 -9.80 5.01 -2.87
CA THR A 45 -9.07 3.82 -2.48
C THR A 45 -7.60 4.17 -2.31
N HIS A 46 -7.01 3.68 -1.23
CA HIS A 46 -5.62 3.92 -0.89
C HIS A 46 -4.85 2.62 -0.85
N LEU A 47 -3.68 2.61 -1.47
CA LEU A 47 -2.79 1.47 -1.46
C LEU A 47 -1.38 1.96 -1.16
N VAL A 48 -0.76 1.38 -0.16
CA VAL A 48 0.62 1.70 0.20
C VAL A 48 1.38 0.41 0.43
N TRP A 49 2.48 0.22 -0.28
CA TRP A 49 3.40 -0.89 -0.06
C TRP A 49 4.36 -0.52 1.05
N GLU A 50 4.70 -1.48 1.90
CA GLU A 50 5.58 -1.25 3.04
C GLU A 50 6.79 -2.16 2.97
N PHE A 51 7.98 -1.59 3.20
CA PHE A 51 9.24 -2.30 3.15
C PHE A 51 10.08 -1.98 4.37
N ALA A 52 11.02 -2.86 4.68
CA ALA A 52 12.03 -2.57 5.69
C ALA A 52 12.75 -1.29 5.31
N ILE A 53 13.13 -0.48 6.31
CA ILE A 53 13.74 0.83 6.05
C ILE A 53 15.18 0.73 5.61
N THR A 54 15.85 -0.41 5.86
CA THR A 54 17.21 -0.64 5.40
C THR A 54 17.35 -2.05 4.84
N HIS A 55 18.29 -2.22 3.93
CA HIS A 55 18.58 -3.51 3.34
C HIS A 55 20.03 -3.52 2.88
N ASP A 56 20.80 -4.52 3.36
CA ASP A 56 22.21 -4.67 2.99
C ASP A 56 23.03 -3.39 3.16
N GLY A 57 22.79 -2.67 4.26
CA GLY A 57 23.53 -1.45 4.56
C GLY A 57 23.06 -0.24 3.78
N HIS A 58 22.01 -0.37 2.97
CA HIS A 58 21.46 0.74 2.19
C HIS A 58 20.11 1.19 2.76
N SER A 59 19.84 2.48 2.68
CA SER A 59 18.53 3.01 3.01
C SER A 59 17.56 2.64 1.89
N THR A 60 16.43 2.04 2.25
CA THR A 60 15.39 1.71 1.27
C THR A 60 14.89 2.97 0.57
N LYS A 61 14.78 4.08 1.32
CA LYS A 61 14.40 5.36 0.76
C LYS A 61 15.36 5.79 -0.35
N ASP A 62 16.66 5.61 -0.13
CA ASP A 62 17.66 5.99 -1.13
C ASP A 62 17.62 5.07 -2.35
N LEU A 63 17.44 3.78 -2.14
CA LEU A 63 17.28 2.86 -3.27
C LEU A 63 16.09 3.23 -4.14
N ALA A 64 14.97 3.56 -3.50
CA ALA A 64 13.77 3.96 -4.21
C ALA A 64 13.96 5.29 -4.95
N ALA A 65 14.59 6.26 -4.29
CA ALA A 65 14.82 7.57 -4.89
C ALA A 65 15.74 7.48 -6.11
N ASN A 66 16.80 6.68 -6.02
CA ASN A 66 17.72 6.49 -7.13
C ASN A 66 17.03 5.83 -8.32
N PHE A 67 16.19 4.85 -8.06
CA PHE A 67 15.43 4.19 -9.13
C PHE A 67 14.45 5.16 -9.78
N GLN A 68 13.72 5.92 -8.97
CA GLN A 68 12.73 6.87 -9.49
C GLN A 68 13.37 7.99 -10.31
N ALA A 69 14.56 8.43 -9.90
CA ALA A 69 15.27 9.50 -10.60
C ALA A 69 15.78 9.05 -11.97
N ASN A 70 16.21 7.79 -12.08
CA ASN A 70 16.75 7.27 -13.33
C ASN A 70 16.54 5.76 -13.43
N PRO A 71 15.33 5.32 -13.78
CA PRO A 71 15.00 3.90 -13.78
C PRO A 71 15.88 3.05 -14.71
N THR A 72 16.44 3.64 -15.74
CA THR A 72 17.24 2.90 -16.73
C THR A 72 18.75 3.04 -16.51
N ALA A 73 19.17 3.63 -15.38
CA ALA A 73 20.59 3.72 -15.08
C ALA A 73 21.22 2.32 -15.05
N SER A 74 22.51 2.26 -15.41
CA SER A 74 23.19 0.98 -15.52
C SER A 74 23.17 0.18 -14.22
N GLU A 75 23.18 0.85 -13.08
CA GLU A 75 23.13 0.19 -11.78
C GLU A 75 21.82 -0.58 -11.55
N HIS A 76 20.75 -0.20 -12.26
CA HIS A 76 19.45 -0.84 -12.12
C HIS A 76 19.22 -1.97 -13.13
N LYS A 77 20.06 -2.02 -14.19
CA LYS A 77 19.86 -3.01 -15.26
C LYS A 77 19.73 -4.45 -14.79
N PRO A 78 20.54 -4.93 -13.84
CA PRO A 78 20.41 -6.31 -13.41
C PRO A 78 19.05 -6.64 -12.80
N TYR A 79 18.30 -5.62 -12.37
CA TYR A 79 17.05 -5.82 -11.67
C TYR A 79 15.82 -5.50 -12.50
N LEU A 80 15.98 -4.90 -13.70
CA LEU A 80 14.84 -4.36 -14.43
C LEU A 80 13.82 -5.43 -14.82
N ALA A 81 14.28 -6.59 -15.30
CA ALA A 81 13.36 -7.66 -15.69
C ALA A 81 12.60 -8.18 -14.48
N ALA A 82 13.32 -8.45 -13.38
CA ALA A 82 12.69 -8.92 -12.16
C ALA A 82 11.76 -7.86 -11.56
N ALA A 83 12.16 -6.60 -11.62
CA ALA A 83 11.34 -5.49 -11.11
C ALA A 83 10.00 -5.43 -11.86
N LYS A 84 10.03 -5.59 -13.17
CA LYS A 84 8.83 -5.58 -13.98
C LYS A 84 7.92 -6.77 -13.65
N ASN A 85 8.52 -7.94 -13.50
CA ASN A 85 7.76 -9.14 -13.14
C ASN A 85 7.17 -9.02 -11.75
N ASP A 86 7.93 -8.50 -10.80
CA ASP A 86 7.45 -8.32 -9.44
C ASP A 86 6.34 -7.28 -9.37
N ALA A 87 6.47 -6.19 -10.12
CA ALA A 87 5.41 -5.18 -10.17
C ALA A 87 4.12 -5.77 -10.74
N ALA A 88 4.24 -6.60 -11.77
CA ALA A 88 3.06 -7.27 -12.35
C ALA A 88 2.42 -8.21 -11.35
N TYR A 89 3.22 -8.96 -10.60
CA TYR A 89 2.74 -9.85 -9.57
C TYR A 89 2.00 -9.07 -8.46
N LEU A 90 2.56 -7.95 -8.03
CA LEU A 90 1.96 -7.12 -7.01
C LEU A 90 0.62 -6.53 -7.47
N ARG A 91 0.54 -6.09 -8.73
CA ARG A 91 -0.71 -5.61 -9.29
C ARG A 91 -1.77 -6.70 -9.30
N GLN A 92 -1.39 -7.90 -9.69
CA GLN A 92 -2.31 -9.04 -9.71
C GLN A 92 -2.78 -9.38 -8.30
N LYS A 93 -1.87 -9.35 -7.33
CA LYS A 93 -2.20 -9.62 -5.95
C LYS A 93 -3.26 -8.65 -5.43
N ILE A 94 -3.11 -7.37 -5.73
CA ILE A 94 -4.08 -6.37 -5.30
C ILE A 94 -5.42 -6.56 -5.99
N GLN A 95 -5.44 -6.93 -7.27
CA GLN A 95 -6.69 -7.20 -7.97
C GLN A 95 -7.47 -8.34 -7.34
N GLN A 96 -6.79 -9.26 -6.69
CA GLN A 96 -7.41 -10.39 -6.01
C GLN A 96 -7.71 -10.10 -4.54
N THR A 97 -7.33 -8.92 -4.05
CA THR A 97 -7.50 -8.54 -2.65
C THR A 97 -8.59 -7.50 -2.54
N GLN A 98 -9.52 -7.73 -1.64
CA GLN A 98 -10.59 -6.78 -1.39
C GLN A 98 -10.09 -5.73 -0.40
N PRO A 99 -10.22 -4.43 -0.70
CA PRO A 99 -9.80 -3.41 0.25
C PRO A 99 -10.70 -3.42 1.48
N MET A 100 -10.12 -3.08 2.64
CA MET A 100 -10.91 -2.86 3.83
C MET A 100 -11.70 -1.56 3.65
N GLN A 101 -12.86 -1.49 4.25
CA GLN A 101 -13.69 -0.30 4.21
C GLN A 101 -13.42 0.52 5.46
N ARG A 102 -13.07 1.79 5.27
CA ARG A 102 -12.74 2.70 6.36
C ARG A 102 -13.72 3.86 6.38
N LEU A 103 -14.34 4.09 7.53
CA LEU A 103 -15.28 5.18 7.75
C LEU A 103 -14.82 5.98 8.96
N GLU A 104 -14.68 7.30 8.77
CA GLU A 104 -14.41 8.20 9.88
C GLU A 104 -15.74 8.78 10.35
N ALA A 105 -16.13 8.52 11.58
CA ALA A 105 -17.38 9.02 12.14
C ALA A 105 -17.26 9.17 13.64
N ASP A 106 -17.86 10.23 14.17
CA ASP A 106 -17.91 10.48 15.62
C ASP A 106 -16.52 10.52 16.25
N GLY A 107 -15.55 11.04 15.52
CA GLY A 107 -14.18 11.11 16.03
C GLY A 107 -13.45 9.78 16.06
N GLN A 108 -14.03 8.74 15.46
CA GLN A 108 -13.45 7.41 15.48
C GLN A 108 -13.29 6.85 14.07
N THR A 109 -12.32 5.95 13.93
CA THR A 109 -12.11 5.22 12.68
C THR A 109 -12.75 3.84 12.80
N HIS A 110 -13.63 3.52 11.86
CA HIS A 110 -14.28 2.23 11.80
C HIS A 110 -13.78 1.48 10.57
N LEU A 111 -13.38 0.23 10.78
CA LEU A 111 -12.89 -0.63 9.71
C LEU A 111 -13.75 -1.88 9.61
N ALA A 112 -14.08 -2.26 8.39
CA ALA A 112 -14.85 -3.47 8.15
C ALA A 112 -14.54 -4.02 6.77
N VAL A 113 -14.61 -5.34 6.64
CA VAL A 113 -14.46 -5.99 5.34
C VAL A 113 -15.79 -5.93 4.60
N LYS A 114 -15.76 -5.50 3.36
CA LYS A 114 -16.95 -5.36 2.52
C LYS A 114 -17.74 -6.68 2.48
N GLY A 115 -19.04 -6.58 2.61
CA GLY A 115 -19.92 -7.75 2.57
C GLY A 115 -20.16 -8.41 3.92
N THR A 116 -19.45 -7.99 4.97
CA THR A 116 -19.67 -8.54 6.30
C THR A 116 -20.84 -7.84 6.99
N GLN A 117 -21.34 -8.44 8.05
CA GLN A 117 -22.40 -7.82 8.85
C GLN A 117 -21.93 -6.48 9.44
N ARG A 118 -20.69 -6.43 9.89
CA ARG A 118 -20.12 -5.18 10.41
C ARG A 118 -20.15 -4.08 9.37
N TYR A 119 -19.80 -4.42 8.14
CA TYR A 119 -19.82 -3.47 7.01
C TYR A 119 -21.24 -2.95 6.78
N LYS A 120 -22.21 -3.86 6.74
CA LYS A 120 -23.62 -3.49 6.52
C LYS A 120 -24.12 -2.60 7.63
N LYS A 121 -23.76 -2.87 8.87
CA LYS A 121 -24.16 -2.04 10.00
C LYS A 121 -23.54 -0.65 9.92
N LEU A 122 -22.28 -0.55 9.51
CA LEU A 122 -21.62 0.74 9.33
C LEU A 122 -22.32 1.57 8.26
N LEU A 123 -22.65 0.96 7.13
CA LEU A 123 -23.35 1.68 6.06
C LEU A 123 -24.70 2.18 6.52
N SER A 124 -25.45 1.33 7.23
CA SER A 124 -26.77 1.69 7.71
C SER A 124 -26.72 2.83 8.72
N LYS A 125 -25.75 2.78 9.63
CA LYS A 125 -25.64 3.76 10.71
C LYS A 125 -25.13 5.11 10.22
N HIS A 126 -24.22 5.10 9.24
CA HIS A 126 -23.52 6.31 8.80
C HIS A 126 -23.73 6.62 7.33
N SER A 127 -24.85 6.20 6.75
CA SER A 127 -25.08 6.39 5.32
C SER A 127 -25.00 7.85 4.91
N HIS A 128 -25.35 8.78 5.80
CA HIS A 128 -25.32 10.20 5.51
C HIS A 128 -23.91 10.76 5.33
N LEU A 129 -22.88 10.02 5.80
CA LEU A 129 -21.50 10.43 5.67
C LEU A 129 -20.82 9.84 4.44
N ILE A 130 -21.46 8.93 3.74
CA ILE A 130 -20.84 8.26 2.60
C ILE A 130 -21.16 9.03 1.34
N HIS A 131 -20.10 9.37 0.59
CA HIS A 131 -20.25 10.12 -0.64
C HIS A 131 -20.30 9.16 -1.82
N PRO A 132 -21.43 9.10 -2.54
CA PRO A 132 -21.56 8.17 -3.65
C PRO A 132 -20.89 8.71 -4.91
N SER A 133 -19.67 9.14 -4.80
CA SER A 133 -18.95 9.73 -5.92
C SER A 133 -18.84 8.77 -7.10
N HIS A 134 -18.90 7.52 -6.77
CA HIS A 134 -18.82 6.51 -7.81
C HIS A 134 -20.13 6.33 -8.55
N ASP A 135 -21.16 6.97 -8.12
CA ASP A 135 -22.45 6.83 -8.76
C ASP A 135 -22.56 7.59 -10.04
N ALA A 136 -21.56 8.33 -10.31
CA ALA A 136 -21.62 9.13 -11.53
C ALA A 136 -21.73 8.24 -12.74
#